data_f0f133d269e3de5cf66b305f4f7cdd84
#
_entry.id   f0f133d269e3de5cf66b305f4f7cdd84
#
_cell.length_a   1.000
_cell.length_b   1.000
_cell.length_c   1.000
_cell.angle_alpha   90.00
_cell.angle_beta   90.00
_cell.angle_gamma   90.00
#
_symmetry.space_group_name_H-M   'P 1'
#
loop_
_entity.id
_entity.type
_entity.pdbx_description
1 polymer ?
#
loop_
_entity_poly.entity_id
_entity_poly.type
_entity_poly.pdbx_seq_one_letter_code
_entity_poly.pdbx_strand_id
1 'polypeptide(L)'
;MKYNRVIPGVFLKRPNRFIAHVCINGKEEVCHVKNTGRCKELLVPGCTVYCAVSDNPNRKTKFDLIAVEKKVENHEGDADQNTTASDDKNALLANHKNEFETDTVLLINMDSQAPNAAVKEWLASGASPFGQIDLLKPECSHGNSRFDFYLECNKRKIFIEVKGVTLEDDGVVLFPDAPTERGVKHVHELIQCHGEGYETYILFVVQMERARYFTPNRKTHPEFADALYEAKQAGVELLAYMCTVSPDEMKLDKPLKIKL
;
A
#
# COMPACT_ATOMS: atom_id res chain seq x y z
N MET A 1 -4.71 -4.37 -11.25
CA MET A 1 -4.13 -3.52 -12.31
C MET A 1 -2.82 -4.09 -12.80
N LYS A 2 -2.52 -3.97 -14.08
CA LYS A 2 -1.34 -4.61 -14.70
C LYS A 2 -0.56 -3.62 -15.56
N TYR A 3 0.78 -3.73 -15.52
CA TYR A 3 1.70 -3.00 -16.39
C TYR A 3 2.03 -3.83 -17.63
N ASN A 4 2.18 -3.18 -18.80
CA ASN A 4 2.40 -3.90 -20.07
C ASN A 4 3.77 -4.57 -20.15
N ARG A 5 4.83 -3.84 -19.81
CA ARG A 5 6.21 -4.32 -19.87
C ARG A 5 7.01 -3.80 -18.69
N VAL A 6 7.55 -4.72 -17.91
CA VAL A 6 8.36 -4.42 -16.73
C VAL A 6 9.71 -5.10 -16.85
N ILE A 7 10.76 -4.41 -16.44
CA ILE A 7 12.12 -4.94 -16.42
C ILE A 7 12.75 -4.68 -15.05
N PRO A 8 13.54 -5.61 -14.51
CA PRO A 8 14.28 -5.41 -13.29
C PRO A 8 15.50 -4.49 -13.50
N GLY A 9 15.93 -3.86 -12.41
CA GLY A 9 17.15 -3.06 -12.35
C GLY A 9 17.67 -2.95 -10.94
N VAL A 10 18.85 -2.38 -10.78
CA VAL A 10 19.47 -2.12 -9.49
C VAL A 10 19.38 -0.62 -9.21
N PHE A 11 18.78 -0.24 -8.11
CA PHE A 11 18.66 1.15 -7.71
C PHE A 11 20.02 1.73 -7.33
N LEU A 12 20.35 2.89 -7.87
CA LEU A 12 21.63 3.57 -7.62
C LEU A 12 21.45 4.79 -6.70
N LYS A 13 20.58 5.72 -7.08
CA LYS A 13 20.34 6.97 -6.33
C LYS A 13 19.03 7.64 -6.74
N ARG A 14 18.51 8.49 -5.85
CA ARG A 14 17.32 9.33 -6.08
C ARG A 14 17.65 10.78 -5.80
N PRO A 15 18.09 11.58 -6.82
CA PRO A 15 18.51 12.97 -6.63
C PRO A 15 17.36 13.90 -6.21
N ASN A 16 16.13 13.57 -6.59
CA ASN A 16 14.93 14.30 -6.18
C ASN A 16 13.71 13.37 -6.17
N ARG A 17 12.53 13.89 -5.75
CA ARG A 17 11.31 13.05 -5.61
C ARG A 17 10.76 12.47 -6.92
N PHE A 18 11.19 12.95 -8.07
CA PHE A 18 10.65 12.54 -9.37
C PHE A 18 11.59 11.67 -10.19
N ILE A 19 12.89 11.68 -9.88
CA ILE A 19 13.94 11.03 -10.67
C ILE A 19 14.71 10.04 -9.81
N ALA A 20 14.92 8.86 -10.37
CA ALA A 20 15.84 7.85 -9.88
C ALA A 20 16.83 7.45 -10.98
N HIS A 21 18.03 7.06 -10.58
CA HIS A 21 19.03 6.42 -11.42
C HIS A 21 19.05 4.93 -11.11
N VAL A 22 18.88 4.11 -12.13
CA VAL A 22 18.77 2.64 -12.03
C VAL A 22 19.71 2.00 -13.04
N CYS A 23 20.48 1.01 -12.62
CA CYS A 23 21.25 0.19 -13.54
C CYS A 23 20.33 -0.87 -14.18
N ILE A 24 20.05 -0.73 -15.48
CA ILE A 24 19.21 -1.64 -16.26
C ILE A 24 20.09 -2.27 -17.36
N ASN A 25 20.22 -3.60 -17.37
CA ASN A 25 21.04 -4.32 -18.33
C ASN A 25 22.49 -3.77 -18.42
N GLY A 26 23.09 -3.43 -17.26
CA GLY A 26 24.45 -2.90 -17.14
C GLY A 26 24.64 -1.43 -17.52
N LYS A 27 23.56 -0.69 -17.82
CA LYS A 27 23.60 0.74 -18.11
C LYS A 27 22.87 1.54 -17.04
N GLU A 28 23.43 2.70 -16.67
CA GLU A 28 22.72 3.68 -15.84
C GLU A 28 21.64 4.37 -16.69
N GLU A 29 20.39 4.21 -16.26
CA GLU A 29 19.21 4.80 -16.90
C GLU A 29 18.50 5.75 -15.95
N VAL A 30 17.92 6.82 -16.50
CA VAL A 30 17.12 7.79 -15.75
C VAL A 30 15.67 7.36 -15.76
N CYS A 31 15.12 7.07 -14.58
CA CYS A 31 13.75 6.62 -14.39
C CYS A 31 12.91 7.72 -13.72
N HIS A 32 11.67 7.87 -14.14
CA HIS A 32 10.70 8.65 -13.39
C HIS A 32 10.19 7.85 -12.20
N VAL A 33 10.10 8.47 -11.03
CA VAL A 33 9.52 7.86 -9.83
C VAL A 33 8.07 8.30 -9.71
N LYS A 34 7.15 7.37 -9.87
CA LYS A 34 5.70 7.63 -9.79
C LYS A 34 5.17 7.75 -8.35
N ASN A 35 6.03 8.08 -7.41
CA ASN A 35 5.70 8.30 -6.01
C ASN A 35 6.40 9.55 -5.49
N THR A 36 5.62 10.51 -5.00
CA THR A 36 6.15 11.76 -4.45
C THR A 36 6.58 11.65 -2.98
N GLY A 37 6.25 10.55 -2.29
CA GLY A 37 6.71 10.21 -0.95
C GLY A 37 8.24 10.09 -0.88
N ARG A 38 8.78 10.11 0.32
CA ARG A 38 10.24 10.04 0.51
C ARG A 38 10.79 8.65 0.18
N CYS A 39 10.12 7.59 0.62
CA CYS A 39 10.45 6.18 0.41
C CYS A 39 11.95 5.88 0.60
N LYS A 40 12.60 6.54 1.59
CA LYS A 40 14.04 6.37 1.83
C LYS A 40 14.37 4.99 2.39
N GLU A 41 13.44 4.43 3.15
CA GLU A 41 13.49 3.10 3.74
C GLU A 41 13.36 1.98 2.70
N LEU A 42 12.81 2.31 1.52
CA LEU A 42 12.63 1.37 0.41
C LEU A 42 13.74 1.50 -0.62
N LEU A 43 14.04 2.72 -1.04
CA LEU A 43 15.01 3.01 -2.11
C LEU A 43 16.42 3.13 -1.55
N VAL A 44 16.97 1.99 -1.11
CA VAL A 44 18.34 1.86 -0.63
C VAL A 44 19.27 1.49 -1.80
N PRO A 45 20.41 2.19 -2.01
CA PRO A 45 21.35 1.84 -3.08
C PRO A 45 21.70 0.36 -3.09
N GLY A 46 21.59 -0.29 -4.25
CA GLY A 46 21.83 -1.72 -4.44
C GLY A 46 20.57 -2.59 -4.35
N CYS A 47 19.40 -2.08 -3.92
CA CYS A 47 18.17 -2.88 -3.92
C CYS A 47 17.68 -3.14 -5.34
N THR A 48 16.97 -4.26 -5.51
CA THR A 48 16.26 -4.59 -6.76
C THR A 48 15.04 -3.70 -6.89
N VAL A 49 14.86 -3.12 -8.06
CA VAL A 49 13.67 -2.34 -8.41
C VAL A 49 13.11 -2.82 -9.75
N TYR A 50 11.83 -2.54 -9.96
CA TYR A 50 11.13 -2.88 -11.19
C TYR A 50 10.67 -1.61 -11.88
N CYS A 51 10.95 -1.55 -13.19
CA CYS A 51 10.70 -0.38 -14.00
C CYS A 51 9.74 -0.72 -15.15
N ALA A 52 8.60 -0.04 -15.20
CA ALA A 52 7.70 -0.11 -16.33
C ALA A 52 8.28 0.66 -17.53
N VAL A 53 8.23 0.05 -18.70
CA VAL A 53 8.69 0.68 -19.94
C VAL A 53 7.55 1.49 -20.52
N SER A 54 7.80 2.78 -20.80
CA SER A 54 6.80 3.64 -21.44
C SER A 54 6.70 3.35 -22.92
N ASP A 55 5.47 3.20 -23.41
CA ASP A 55 5.17 3.07 -24.84
C ASP A 55 5.18 4.43 -25.58
N ASN A 56 5.24 5.54 -24.86
CA ASN A 56 5.29 6.88 -25.47
C ASN A 56 6.73 7.29 -25.82
N PRO A 57 7.09 7.33 -27.11
CA PRO A 57 8.45 7.62 -27.57
C PRO A 57 8.87 9.08 -27.30
N ASN A 58 7.91 10.00 -27.04
CA ASN A 58 8.16 11.42 -26.83
C ASN A 58 8.46 11.78 -25.37
N ARG A 59 8.45 10.78 -24.46
CA ARG A 59 8.76 11.02 -23.05
C ARG A 59 10.26 11.25 -22.82
N LYS A 60 10.57 12.19 -21.91
CA LYS A 60 11.95 12.46 -21.48
C LYS A 60 12.57 11.27 -20.73
N THR A 61 11.75 10.48 -20.02
CA THR A 61 12.15 9.25 -19.31
C THR A 61 11.48 8.05 -19.94
N LYS A 62 12.27 7.07 -20.32
CA LYS A 62 11.77 5.81 -20.92
C LYS A 62 11.15 4.87 -19.89
N PHE A 63 11.53 5.01 -18.62
CA PHE A 63 11.22 4.09 -17.57
C PHE A 63 10.49 4.79 -16.41
N ASP A 64 9.49 4.11 -15.84
CA ASP A 64 8.83 4.47 -14.59
C ASP A 64 9.22 3.45 -13.52
N LEU A 65 9.85 3.86 -12.42
CA LEU A 65 10.12 3.02 -11.27
C LEU A 65 8.79 2.78 -10.54
N ILE A 66 8.35 1.52 -10.47
CA ILE A 66 7.01 1.14 -10.00
C ILE A 66 7.01 0.22 -8.79
N ALA A 67 8.06 -0.58 -8.58
CA ALA A 67 8.13 -1.48 -7.44
C ALA A 67 9.58 -1.66 -6.96
N VAL A 68 9.73 -2.11 -5.72
CA VAL A 68 11.01 -2.32 -5.04
C VAL A 68 10.96 -3.57 -4.18
N GLU A 69 12.07 -4.28 -4.11
CA GLU A 69 12.30 -5.37 -3.17
C GLU A 69 12.90 -4.83 -1.86
N LYS A 70 12.18 -5.03 -0.76
CA LYS A 70 12.65 -4.76 0.60
C LYS A 70 13.06 -6.08 1.25
N LYS A 71 14.28 -6.15 1.77
CA LYS A 71 14.70 -7.24 2.64
C LYS A 71 14.01 -7.11 3.98
N VAL A 72 13.39 -8.17 4.46
CA VAL A 72 12.75 -8.24 5.78
C VAL A 72 13.37 -9.39 6.57
N GLU A 73 13.67 -9.14 7.84
CA GLU A 73 14.11 -10.18 8.75
C GLU A 73 12.94 -11.10 9.09
N ASN A 74 13.17 -12.41 9.08
CA ASN A 74 12.16 -13.37 9.54
C ASN A 74 12.15 -13.35 11.08
N HIS A 75 11.26 -12.59 11.67
CA HIS A 75 10.88 -12.86 13.05
C HIS A 75 9.91 -14.06 13.02
N GLU A 76 10.41 -15.24 13.43
CA GLU A 76 9.54 -16.39 13.67
C GLU A 76 8.45 -15.94 14.65
N GLY A 77 7.19 -16.13 14.25
CA GLY A 77 6.05 -15.64 14.99
C GLY A 77 6.02 -16.18 16.40
N ASP A 78 5.69 -15.34 17.36
CA ASP A 78 5.18 -15.71 18.67
C ASP A 78 3.94 -16.60 18.48
N ALA A 79 4.18 -17.90 18.38
CA ALA A 79 3.14 -18.88 18.56
C ALA A 79 2.72 -18.77 20.04
N ASP A 80 1.45 -18.50 20.26
CA ASP A 80 0.77 -18.51 21.55
C ASP A 80 1.27 -19.68 22.41
N GLN A 81 2.18 -19.41 23.35
CA GLN A 81 2.63 -20.38 24.35
C GLN A 81 1.55 -20.48 25.42
N ASN A 82 0.58 -21.37 25.18
CA ASN A 82 -0.25 -21.90 26.24
C ASN A 82 -0.45 -23.40 26.02
N THR A 83 0.60 -24.18 26.33
CA THR A 83 0.46 -25.61 26.64
C THR A 83 1.50 -26.01 27.68
N THR A 84 1.00 -26.53 28.74
CA THR A 84 1.59 -27.04 29.99
C THR A 84 2.76 -28.00 29.76
N ALA A 85 3.75 -27.86 30.66
CA ALA A 85 4.91 -28.72 30.80
C ALA A 85 4.57 -30.21 31.02
N SER A 86 5.31 -31.08 30.34
CA SER A 86 5.67 -32.41 30.86
C SER A 86 7.08 -32.74 30.42
N ASP A 87 7.88 -33.12 31.43
CA ASP A 87 9.29 -33.56 31.35
C ASP A 87 9.45 -34.76 30.41
N ASP A 88 10.49 -34.70 29.55
CA ASP A 88 11.32 -35.88 29.30
C ASP A 88 12.74 -35.43 28.77
N LYS A 89 13.76 -35.85 29.57
CA LYS A 89 15.17 -35.77 29.23
C LYS A 89 15.52 -36.99 28.38
N ASN A 90 16.05 -36.79 27.19
CA ASN A 90 17.20 -37.48 26.58
C ASN A 90 17.08 -37.44 25.04
N ALA A 91 17.97 -36.72 24.42
CA ALA A 91 18.75 -37.23 23.26
C ALA A 91 19.79 -36.19 22.85
N LEU A 92 21.02 -36.53 23.11
CA LEU A 92 22.20 -35.88 22.54
C LEU A 92 22.31 -36.21 21.04
N LEU A 93 22.95 -35.23 20.34
CA LEU A 93 23.66 -35.37 19.06
C LEU A 93 22.80 -35.25 17.78
N ALA A 94 22.87 -34.05 17.19
CA ALA A 94 23.55 -33.88 15.90
C ALA A 94 23.56 -32.40 15.48
N ASN A 95 24.68 -31.78 15.60
CA ASN A 95 25.02 -30.55 14.89
C ASN A 95 24.94 -30.80 13.39
N HIS A 96 24.09 -30.01 12.70
CA HIS A 96 24.39 -29.41 11.40
C HIS A 96 23.46 -28.23 11.23
N LYS A 97 23.92 -27.06 11.69
CA LYS A 97 23.43 -25.78 11.25
C LYS A 97 23.85 -25.60 9.79
N ASN A 98 22.95 -25.85 8.87
CA ASN A 98 22.95 -25.22 7.56
C ASN A 98 21.79 -24.23 7.57
N GLU A 99 21.97 -23.13 8.26
CA GLU A 99 21.14 -21.95 8.13
C GLU A 99 21.49 -21.29 6.79
N PHE A 100 20.81 -21.68 5.72
CA PHE A 100 20.46 -20.72 4.70
C PHE A 100 19.35 -19.87 5.32
N GLU A 101 19.72 -18.77 5.99
CA GLU A 101 18.82 -17.65 6.21
C GLU A 101 18.37 -17.19 4.81
N THR A 102 17.25 -17.67 4.36
CA THR A 102 16.60 -17.10 3.17
C THR A 102 16.07 -15.73 3.60
N ASP A 103 16.85 -14.68 3.34
CA ASP A 103 16.38 -13.29 3.42
C ASP A 103 15.01 -13.24 2.75
N THR A 104 13.98 -13.05 3.53
CA THR A 104 12.63 -12.98 2.98
C THR A 104 12.46 -11.63 2.30
N VAL A 105 12.23 -11.66 1.01
CA VAL A 105 12.03 -10.43 0.22
C VAL A 105 10.55 -10.07 0.21
N LEU A 106 10.24 -8.82 0.51
CA LEU A 106 8.93 -8.22 0.37
C LEU A 106 8.90 -7.33 -0.87
N LEU A 107 8.06 -7.68 -1.83
CA LEU A 107 7.85 -6.83 -3.01
C LEU A 107 6.78 -5.78 -2.72
N ILE A 108 7.15 -4.52 -2.89
CA ILE A 108 6.29 -3.36 -2.62
C ILE A 108 6.08 -2.60 -3.93
N ASN A 109 4.83 -2.52 -4.37
CA ASN A 109 4.48 -1.58 -5.44
C ASN A 109 4.49 -0.16 -4.88
N MET A 110 5.18 0.76 -5.53
CA MET A 110 5.29 2.13 -5.05
C MET A 110 4.69 3.17 -6.01
N ASP A 111 4.01 2.73 -7.06
CA ASP A 111 3.28 3.64 -7.96
C ASP A 111 2.07 4.25 -7.23
N SER A 112 2.07 5.56 -7.03
CA SER A 112 0.99 6.27 -6.32
C SER A 112 -0.35 6.28 -7.07
N GLN A 113 -0.38 5.89 -8.34
CA GLN A 113 -1.60 5.76 -9.14
C GLN A 113 -2.16 4.33 -9.13
N ALA A 114 -1.34 3.35 -8.76
CA ALA A 114 -1.73 1.94 -8.73
C ALA A 114 -2.90 1.66 -7.77
N PRO A 115 -2.99 2.25 -6.56
CA PRO A 115 -4.10 2.03 -5.65
C PRO A 115 -5.46 2.31 -6.28
N ASN A 116 -5.64 3.48 -6.89
CA ASN A 116 -6.93 3.85 -7.51
C ASN A 116 -7.27 2.95 -8.70
N ALA A 117 -6.26 2.56 -9.52
CA ALA A 117 -6.48 1.63 -10.62
C ALA A 117 -6.89 0.23 -10.12
N ALA A 118 -6.23 -0.29 -9.10
CA ALA A 118 -6.54 -1.60 -8.51
C ALA A 118 -7.92 -1.60 -7.81
N VAL A 119 -8.27 -0.53 -7.07
CA VAL A 119 -9.59 -0.36 -6.45
C VAL A 119 -10.68 -0.32 -7.51
N LYS A 120 -10.48 0.42 -8.62
CA LYS A 120 -11.45 0.47 -9.71
C LYS A 120 -11.75 -0.93 -10.28
N GLU A 121 -10.72 -1.73 -10.54
CA GLU A 121 -10.89 -3.10 -11.02
C GLU A 121 -11.57 -4.00 -9.98
N TRP A 122 -11.19 -3.86 -8.70
CA TRP A 122 -11.79 -4.62 -7.60
C TRP A 122 -13.27 -4.30 -7.42
N LEU A 123 -13.66 -3.03 -7.49
CA LEU A 123 -15.06 -2.61 -7.45
C LEU A 123 -15.85 -3.16 -8.64
N ALA A 124 -15.27 -3.11 -9.85
CA ALA A 124 -15.92 -3.59 -11.07
C ALA A 124 -16.02 -5.13 -11.14
N SER A 125 -15.15 -5.86 -10.42
CA SER A 125 -15.16 -7.34 -10.43
C SER A 125 -16.27 -7.97 -9.60
N GLY A 126 -16.96 -7.19 -8.74
CA GLY A 126 -17.96 -7.71 -7.79
C GLY A 126 -17.37 -8.39 -6.55
N ALA A 127 -16.02 -8.40 -6.40
CA ALA A 127 -15.35 -8.98 -5.23
C ALA A 127 -15.35 -8.05 -4.00
N SER A 128 -15.85 -6.82 -4.15
CA SER A 128 -15.93 -5.85 -3.06
C SER A 128 -17.09 -6.15 -2.09
N PRO A 129 -17.01 -5.69 -0.84
CA PRO A 129 -18.07 -5.90 0.15
C PRO A 129 -19.33 -5.07 -0.12
N PHE A 130 -19.34 -4.21 -1.13
CA PHE A 130 -20.47 -3.32 -1.43
C PHE A 130 -21.62 -4.03 -2.14
N GLY A 131 -21.41 -5.24 -2.67
CA GLY A 131 -22.41 -6.00 -3.45
C GLY A 131 -22.48 -5.54 -4.90
N GLN A 132 -23.66 -5.64 -5.52
CA GLN A 132 -23.85 -5.20 -6.89
C GLN A 132 -23.80 -3.68 -6.97
N ILE A 133 -22.91 -3.15 -7.79
CA ILE A 133 -22.71 -1.72 -8.01
C ILE A 133 -23.52 -1.33 -9.26
N ASP A 134 -24.50 -0.43 -9.08
CA ASP A 134 -25.36 0.07 -10.15
C ASP A 134 -24.66 1.22 -10.91
N LEU A 135 -23.86 2.02 -10.21
CA LEU A 135 -23.10 3.13 -10.75
C LEU A 135 -21.73 3.23 -10.08
N LEU A 136 -20.66 3.34 -10.88
CA LEU A 136 -19.28 3.58 -10.43
C LEU A 136 -18.72 4.81 -11.13
N LYS A 137 -18.47 5.89 -10.38
CA LYS A 137 -17.84 7.12 -10.88
C LYS A 137 -16.50 7.35 -10.18
N PRO A 138 -15.36 7.24 -10.89
CA PRO A 138 -14.09 7.69 -10.36
C PRO A 138 -14.02 9.22 -10.33
N GLU A 139 -13.21 9.76 -9.42
CA GLU A 139 -12.92 11.21 -9.31
C GLU A 139 -14.16 12.09 -9.24
N CYS A 140 -15.10 11.77 -8.35
CA CYS A 140 -16.37 12.47 -8.21
C CYS A 140 -16.23 13.70 -7.31
N SER A 141 -16.55 14.88 -7.84
CA SER A 141 -16.60 16.11 -7.05
C SER A 141 -17.89 16.19 -6.24
N HIS A 142 -17.78 16.57 -4.95
CA HIS A 142 -18.87 16.88 -4.06
C HIS A 142 -18.42 18.01 -3.12
N GLY A 143 -19.23 19.08 -3.05
CA GLY A 143 -18.82 20.28 -2.31
C GLY A 143 -17.49 20.85 -2.80
N ASN A 144 -16.54 21.01 -1.86
CA ASN A 144 -15.20 21.53 -2.13
C ASN A 144 -14.15 20.42 -2.33
N SER A 145 -14.58 19.14 -2.40
CA SER A 145 -13.71 17.99 -2.54
C SER A 145 -13.97 17.20 -3.81
N ARG A 146 -12.94 16.44 -4.20
CA ARG A 146 -13.02 15.43 -5.23
C ARG A 146 -12.56 14.12 -4.61
N PHE A 147 -13.51 13.21 -4.38
CA PHE A 147 -13.27 11.88 -3.85
C PHE A 147 -12.86 10.90 -4.95
N ASP A 148 -12.08 9.90 -4.59
CA ASP A 148 -11.54 8.93 -5.53
C ASP A 148 -12.64 8.11 -6.21
N PHE A 149 -13.70 7.72 -5.47
CA PHE A 149 -14.85 7.01 -6.03
C PHE A 149 -16.17 7.44 -5.41
N TYR A 150 -17.20 7.47 -6.26
CA TYR A 150 -18.60 7.51 -5.88
C TYR A 150 -19.30 6.27 -6.43
N LEU A 151 -20.09 5.60 -5.59
CA LEU A 151 -20.86 4.41 -5.96
C LEU A 151 -22.35 4.61 -5.67
N GLU A 152 -23.18 3.96 -6.48
CA GLU A 152 -24.57 3.66 -6.13
C GLU A 152 -24.76 2.15 -6.11
N CYS A 153 -25.27 1.62 -5.00
CA CYS A 153 -25.51 0.19 -4.78
C CYS A 153 -26.80 0.02 -4.00
N ASN A 154 -27.81 -0.64 -4.56
CA ASN A 154 -29.06 -0.91 -3.85
C ASN A 154 -29.66 0.35 -3.15
N LYS A 155 -29.73 1.48 -3.85
CA LYS A 155 -30.18 2.80 -3.35
C LYS A 155 -29.23 3.47 -2.33
N ARG A 156 -28.13 2.84 -1.92
CA ARG A 156 -27.09 3.47 -1.10
C ARG A 156 -26.22 4.35 -1.99
N LYS A 157 -25.80 5.50 -1.47
CA LYS A 157 -24.88 6.43 -2.12
C LYS A 157 -23.59 6.48 -1.30
N ILE A 158 -22.48 6.14 -1.90
CA ILE A 158 -21.24 5.85 -1.20
C ILE A 158 -20.11 6.69 -1.75
N PHE A 159 -19.34 7.36 -0.87
CA PHE A 159 -18.05 7.95 -1.21
C PHE A 159 -16.90 7.13 -0.65
N ILE A 160 -15.85 6.93 -1.45
CA ILE A 160 -14.63 6.25 -1.04
C ILE A 160 -13.44 7.14 -1.34
N GLU A 161 -12.62 7.37 -0.31
CA GLU A 161 -11.30 7.98 -0.42
C GLU A 161 -10.23 6.89 -0.29
N VAL A 162 -9.31 6.80 -1.24
CA VAL A 162 -8.27 5.77 -1.30
C VAL A 162 -6.95 6.34 -0.79
N LYS A 163 -6.25 5.57 0.02
CA LYS A 163 -4.91 5.88 0.52
C LYS A 163 -3.97 4.72 0.22
N GLY A 164 -2.99 4.93 -0.66
CA GLY A 164 -1.93 3.96 -0.90
C GLY A 164 -0.97 3.90 0.29
N VAL A 165 -0.61 2.69 0.74
CA VAL A 165 0.25 2.45 1.90
C VAL A 165 1.45 1.62 1.46
N THR A 166 2.65 2.20 1.59
CA THR A 166 3.93 1.58 1.24
C THR A 166 4.91 1.53 2.41
N LEU A 167 4.65 2.30 3.49
CA LEU A 167 5.51 2.28 4.67
C LEU A 167 5.19 1.05 5.51
N GLU A 168 6.22 0.22 5.71
CA GLU A 168 6.16 -1.00 6.51
C GLU A 168 7.34 -1.04 7.47
N ASP A 169 7.09 -1.39 8.72
CA ASP A 169 8.07 -1.60 9.78
C ASP A 169 7.67 -2.83 10.60
N ASP A 170 8.48 -3.88 10.53
CA ASP A 170 8.26 -5.17 11.21
C ASP A 170 6.81 -5.72 11.05
N GLY A 171 6.34 -5.79 9.81
CA GLY A 171 5.00 -6.28 9.48
C GLY A 171 3.86 -5.32 9.83
N VAL A 172 4.15 -4.18 10.44
CA VAL A 172 3.18 -3.13 10.70
C VAL A 172 3.18 -2.12 9.57
N VAL A 173 2.05 -1.90 8.94
CA VAL A 173 1.95 -0.90 7.88
C VAL A 173 1.35 0.39 8.40
N LEU A 174 1.95 1.51 7.99
CA LEU A 174 1.68 2.83 8.54
C LEU A 174 1.34 3.84 7.44
N PHE A 175 0.46 4.78 7.77
CA PHE A 175 0.16 5.94 6.95
C PHE A 175 -0.11 7.17 7.84
N PRO A 176 0.36 8.36 7.46
CA PRO A 176 1.14 8.69 6.27
C PRO A 176 2.67 8.46 6.45
N ASP A 177 3.40 8.42 5.32
CA ASP A 177 4.88 8.40 5.30
C ASP A 177 5.49 9.81 5.46
N ALA A 178 4.69 10.85 5.25
CA ALA A 178 5.02 12.26 5.44
C ALA A 178 3.76 13.04 5.88
N PRO A 179 3.88 14.20 6.56
CA PRO A 179 2.75 15.03 6.92
C PRO A 179 1.82 15.33 5.73
N THR A 180 0.51 15.23 5.94
CA THR A 180 -0.51 15.32 4.88
C THR A 180 -1.73 16.14 5.32
N GLU A 181 -1.65 17.46 5.27
CA GLU A 181 -2.77 18.37 5.55
C GLU A 181 -3.97 18.07 4.64
N ARG A 182 -3.69 17.78 3.36
CA ARG A 182 -4.74 17.37 2.42
C ARG A 182 -5.43 16.08 2.86
N GLY A 183 -4.68 15.15 3.48
CA GLY A 183 -5.27 13.92 4.02
C GLY A 183 -6.25 14.20 5.14
N VAL A 184 -5.89 15.06 6.11
CA VAL A 184 -6.76 15.51 7.19
C VAL A 184 -8.03 16.18 6.65
N LYS A 185 -7.87 17.11 5.70
CA LYS A 185 -8.98 17.78 5.03
C LYS A 185 -9.97 16.78 4.43
N HIS A 186 -9.50 15.80 3.65
CA HIS A 186 -10.36 14.79 3.02
C HIS A 186 -11.10 13.93 4.07
N VAL A 187 -10.47 13.63 5.21
CA VAL A 187 -11.14 12.92 6.31
C VAL A 187 -12.32 13.73 6.87
N HIS A 188 -12.11 15.01 7.17
CA HIS A 188 -13.19 15.88 7.67
C HIS A 188 -14.32 16.07 6.64
N GLU A 189 -14.00 16.13 5.35
CA GLU A 189 -15.00 16.23 4.29
C GLU A 189 -15.83 14.95 4.15
N LEU A 190 -15.23 13.76 4.40
CA LEU A 190 -16.00 12.51 4.49
C LEU A 190 -16.94 12.50 5.71
N ILE A 191 -16.52 13.05 6.85
CA ILE A 191 -17.40 13.22 8.03
C ILE A 191 -18.61 14.09 7.66
N GLN A 192 -18.37 15.20 6.96
CA GLN A 192 -19.46 16.08 6.49
C GLN A 192 -20.41 15.32 5.55
N CYS A 193 -19.89 14.61 4.54
CA CYS A 193 -20.71 13.82 3.61
C CYS A 193 -21.53 12.75 4.35
N HIS A 194 -20.94 12.13 5.40
CA HIS A 194 -21.68 11.18 6.24
C HIS A 194 -22.89 11.86 6.92
N GLY A 195 -22.70 13.05 7.47
CA GLY A 195 -23.78 13.87 8.04
C GLY A 195 -24.86 14.29 7.03
N GLU A 196 -24.53 14.34 5.75
CA GLU A 196 -25.45 14.61 4.64
C GLU A 196 -26.26 13.35 4.19
N GLY A 197 -25.98 12.19 4.79
CA GLY A 197 -26.67 10.92 4.52
C GLY A 197 -26.00 10.02 3.49
N TYR A 198 -24.74 10.27 3.13
CA TYR A 198 -23.94 9.34 2.35
C TYR A 198 -23.28 8.29 3.25
N GLU A 199 -23.07 7.09 2.74
CA GLU A 199 -22.11 6.17 3.32
C GLU A 199 -20.70 6.59 2.90
N THR A 200 -19.76 6.62 3.83
CA THR A 200 -18.42 7.14 3.57
C THR A 200 -17.34 6.19 4.05
N TYR A 201 -16.33 6.01 3.22
CA TYR A 201 -15.25 5.05 3.46
C TYR A 201 -13.88 5.67 3.23
N ILE A 202 -12.93 5.33 4.10
CA ILE A 202 -11.50 5.50 3.83
C ILE A 202 -10.91 4.11 3.60
N LEU A 203 -10.37 3.88 2.40
CA LEU A 203 -9.79 2.61 1.99
C LEU A 203 -8.27 2.70 1.92
N PHE A 204 -7.58 2.06 2.86
CA PHE A 204 -6.14 1.91 2.84
C PHE A 204 -5.75 0.72 1.97
N VAL A 205 -5.08 1.00 0.86
CA VAL A 205 -4.57 -0.01 -0.08
C VAL A 205 -3.11 -0.28 0.26
N VAL A 206 -2.87 -1.40 0.94
CA VAL A 206 -1.54 -1.83 1.34
C VAL A 206 -0.85 -2.48 0.14
N GLN A 207 0.10 -1.77 -0.45
CA GLN A 207 0.72 -2.09 -1.74
C GLN A 207 1.78 -3.21 -1.62
N MET A 208 1.53 -4.17 -0.73
CA MET A 208 2.39 -5.33 -0.45
C MET A 208 1.58 -6.46 0.17
N GLU A 209 2.20 -7.63 0.28
CA GLU A 209 1.71 -8.79 1.00
C GLU A 209 2.26 -8.82 2.45
N ARG A 210 1.77 -9.76 3.27
CA ARG A 210 2.31 -10.16 4.58
C ARG A 210 2.35 -9.08 5.66
N ALA A 211 1.45 -8.09 5.59
CA ALA A 211 1.26 -7.16 6.71
C ALA A 211 0.45 -7.81 7.84
N ARG A 212 0.80 -7.49 9.11
CA ARG A 212 0.09 -7.96 10.32
C ARG A 212 -1.13 -7.11 10.64
N TYR A 213 -0.97 -5.80 10.60
CA TYR A 213 -2.05 -4.81 10.78
C TYR A 213 -1.64 -3.44 10.27
N PHE A 214 -2.64 -2.60 10.03
CA PHE A 214 -2.48 -1.18 9.74
C PHE A 214 -2.66 -0.34 11.00
N THR A 215 -1.87 0.73 11.15
CA THR A 215 -2.07 1.77 12.16
C THR A 215 -1.72 3.16 11.61
N PRO A 216 -2.43 4.22 12.04
CA PRO A 216 -2.04 5.57 11.66
C PRO A 216 -0.67 5.95 12.25
N ASN A 217 0.16 6.60 11.45
CA ASN A 217 1.51 7.01 11.84
C ASN A 217 1.50 8.28 12.69
N ARG A 218 1.19 8.15 13.98
CA ARG A 218 1.16 9.26 14.92
C ARG A 218 2.51 9.98 15.07
N LYS A 219 3.63 9.27 14.84
CA LYS A 219 4.96 9.88 14.89
C LYS A 219 5.18 10.89 13.77
N THR A 220 4.60 10.62 12.60
CA THR A 220 4.76 11.46 11.42
C THR A 220 3.70 12.57 11.37
N HIS A 221 2.44 12.26 11.72
CA HIS A 221 1.32 13.21 11.64
C HIS A 221 0.22 12.84 12.63
N PRO A 222 0.32 13.28 13.90
CA PRO A 222 -0.67 12.97 14.93
C PRO A 222 -2.07 13.46 14.58
N GLU A 223 -2.19 14.63 13.91
CA GLU A 223 -3.47 15.22 13.50
C GLU A 223 -4.23 14.31 12.50
N PHE A 224 -3.52 13.59 11.64
CA PHE A 224 -4.16 12.62 10.76
C PHE A 224 -4.73 11.43 11.54
N ALA A 225 -4.00 10.96 12.56
CA ALA A 225 -4.47 9.87 13.40
C ALA A 225 -5.69 10.28 14.23
N ASP A 226 -5.70 11.52 14.74
CA ASP A 226 -6.84 12.08 15.48
C ASP A 226 -8.05 12.23 14.55
N ALA A 227 -7.87 12.76 13.34
CA ALA A 227 -8.93 12.86 12.33
C ALA A 227 -9.53 11.49 11.97
N LEU A 228 -8.71 10.43 11.85
CA LEU A 228 -9.22 9.06 11.61
C LEU A 228 -10.06 8.54 12.78
N TYR A 229 -9.66 8.85 14.03
CA TYR A 229 -10.45 8.49 15.19
C TYR A 229 -11.80 9.23 15.21
N GLU A 230 -11.79 10.53 14.96
CA GLU A 230 -13.02 11.35 14.81
C GLU A 230 -13.93 10.81 13.70
N ALA A 231 -13.37 10.48 12.54
CA ALA A 231 -14.11 9.93 11.42
C ALA A 231 -14.82 8.64 11.81
N LYS A 232 -14.12 7.72 12.48
CA LYS A 232 -14.73 6.48 12.98
C LYS A 232 -15.87 6.73 13.96
N GLN A 233 -15.72 7.69 14.89
CA GLN A 233 -16.78 8.06 15.83
C GLN A 233 -17.98 8.70 15.12
N ALA A 234 -17.75 9.42 14.04
CA ALA A 234 -18.80 10.06 13.24
C ALA A 234 -19.52 9.08 12.29
N GLY A 235 -19.07 7.82 12.14
CA GLY A 235 -19.69 6.80 11.30
C GLY A 235 -19.01 6.59 9.95
N VAL A 236 -17.85 7.22 9.70
CA VAL A 236 -17.03 6.91 8.52
C VAL A 236 -16.38 5.53 8.69
N GLU A 237 -16.56 4.64 7.75
CA GLU A 237 -15.98 3.30 7.79
C GLU A 237 -14.53 3.30 7.32
N LEU A 238 -13.68 2.60 8.06
CA LEU A 238 -12.26 2.44 7.75
C LEU A 238 -11.99 1.02 7.26
N LEU A 239 -11.48 0.89 6.05
CA LEU A 239 -11.10 -0.37 5.45
C LEU A 239 -9.60 -0.38 5.14
N ALA A 240 -8.96 -1.52 5.34
CA ALA A 240 -7.61 -1.77 4.87
C ALA A 240 -7.56 -3.11 4.14
N TYR A 241 -6.92 -3.15 2.98
CA TYR A 241 -6.73 -4.36 2.19
C TYR A 241 -5.27 -4.49 1.77
N MET A 242 -4.70 -5.68 1.97
CA MET A 242 -3.44 -6.06 1.36
C MET A 242 -3.63 -6.34 -0.12
N CYS A 243 -2.56 -6.17 -0.87
CA CYS A 243 -2.51 -6.52 -2.28
C CYS A 243 -1.63 -7.76 -2.50
N THR A 244 -2.00 -8.62 -3.46
CA THR A 244 -1.02 -9.46 -4.12
C THR A 244 -0.21 -8.58 -5.08
N VAL A 245 1.11 -8.71 -5.02
CA VAL A 245 2.02 -7.90 -5.81
C VAL A 245 3.02 -8.80 -6.54
N SER A 246 3.05 -8.67 -7.86
CA SER A 246 4.11 -9.20 -8.71
C SER A 246 4.83 -8.03 -9.41
N PRO A 247 5.97 -8.25 -10.06
CA PRO A 247 6.68 -7.17 -10.75
C PRO A 247 5.83 -6.35 -11.71
N ASP A 248 4.81 -6.97 -12.33
CA ASP A 248 3.97 -6.35 -13.36
C ASP A 248 2.49 -6.23 -12.99
N GLU A 249 2.08 -6.65 -11.78
CA GLU A 249 0.67 -6.64 -11.39
C GLU A 249 0.48 -6.31 -9.91
N MET A 250 -0.62 -5.61 -9.60
CA MET A 250 -1.10 -5.40 -8.24
C MET A 250 -2.62 -5.56 -8.19
N LYS A 251 -3.12 -6.37 -7.25
CA LYS A 251 -4.56 -6.62 -7.03
C LYS A 251 -4.88 -6.56 -5.54
N LEU A 252 -6.04 -5.98 -5.17
CA LEU A 252 -6.56 -6.12 -3.82
C LEU A 252 -6.88 -7.59 -3.54
N ASP A 253 -6.48 -8.08 -2.37
CA ASP A 253 -6.63 -9.49 -1.97
C ASP A 253 -7.40 -9.61 -0.66
N LYS A 254 -6.74 -9.45 0.49
CA LYS A 254 -7.30 -9.75 1.80
C LYS A 254 -7.50 -8.52 2.67
N PRO A 255 -8.61 -8.47 3.44
CA PRO A 255 -8.78 -7.44 4.45
C PRO A 255 -7.67 -7.52 5.50
N LEU A 256 -7.25 -6.35 5.99
CA LEU A 256 -6.23 -6.20 7.01
C LEU A 256 -6.83 -5.53 8.25
N LYS A 257 -6.45 -6.01 9.43
CA LYS A 257 -6.88 -5.42 10.70
C LYS A 257 -6.36 -3.99 10.84
N ILE A 258 -7.23 -3.09 11.29
CA ILE A 258 -6.88 -1.71 11.64
C ILE A 258 -6.81 -1.59 13.17
N LYS A 259 -5.72 -0.97 13.67
CA LYS A 259 -5.56 -0.56 15.07
C LYS A 259 -5.41 0.97 15.09
N LEU A 260 -6.38 1.70 15.64
CA LEU A 260 -6.32 3.15 15.84
C LEU A 260 -5.68 3.50 17.18
#